data_cecb1a0854ffefd08e7297eac13fbcd3
#
_entry.id   cecb1a0854ffefd08e7297eac13fbcd3
#
_cell.length_a   1.000
_cell.length_b   1.000
_cell.length_c   1.000
_cell.angle_alpha   90.00
_cell.angle_beta   90.00
_cell.angle_gamma   90.00
#
_symmetry.space_group_name_H-M   'P 1'
#
loop_
_entity.id
_entity.type
_entity.pdbx_description
1 polymer ?
#
loop_
_entity_poly.entity_id
_entity_poly.type
_entity_poly.pdbx_seq_one_letter_code
_entity_poly.pdbx_strand_id
1 'polypeptide(L)'
;ITTRLVGSEMCIRDSLRTDSTRISEEAQNAATEYISATFGEEYKAVSEAKKTNSNKIQDAHEAIRPSDITRTPAKVKDSLSRDQFRLYQLIWNRFTASRMNSAKYETTSVKIGAGTYRFNVSASKVVFDGFMMVYMSDDDEKGKENVLLRSIDKDTTLVWESFDEKQHFTQPPAHYTEASLVKTLEELGIGRPSTYAPTITTILARRYVVKENKNLYVTELGEVVNDMMKEAFPSIVDDHFTANMESLLDSIEDGQVNWKTVVANFYPDLDEAVNQAEKELEKVQIQDEVTDVVCEQC
;
A
#
# COMPACT_ATOMS: atom_id res chain seq x y z
N ILE A 1 36.70 -5.65 -3.34
CA ILE A 1 35.31 -6.06 -3.00
C ILE A 1 34.30 -5.40 -3.96
N THR A 2 34.59 -4.22 -4.51
CA THR A 2 33.65 -3.44 -5.33
C THR A 2 33.46 -3.94 -6.77
N THR A 3 34.41 -4.68 -7.34
CA THR A 3 34.33 -5.08 -8.75
C THR A 3 33.62 -6.42 -9.00
N ARG A 4 33.33 -7.20 -7.97
CA ARG A 4 32.56 -8.45 -8.08
C ARG A 4 31.06 -8.26 -7.79
N LEU A 5 30.66 -7.10 -7.29
CA LEU A 5 29.29 -6.81 -6.87
C LEU A 5 28.39 -6.29 -8.01
N VAL A 6 28.96 -5.74 -9.10
CA VAL A 6 28.14 -5.10 -10.15
C VAL A 6 27.24 -6.11 -10.87
N GLY A 7 27.73 -7.32 -11.17
CA GLY A 7 26.93 -8.36 -11.79
C GLY A 7 25.90 -8.98 -10.81
N SER A 8 26.27 -9.11 -9.54
CA SER A 8 25.38 -9.67 -8.52
C SER A 8 24.35 -8.64 -8.02
N GLU A 9 24.67 -7.35 -8.03
CA GLU A 9 23.70 -6.29 -7.71
C GLU A 9 22.60 -6.17 -8.78
N MET A 10 22.91 -6.32 -10.05
CA MET A 10 21.88 -6.38 -11.11
C MET A 10 20.96 -7.59 -10.91
N CYS A 11 21.52 -8.78 -10.69
CA CYS A 11 20.72 -9.97 -10.42
C CYS A 11 19.86 -9.84 -9.15
N ILE A 12 20.38 -9.22 -8.08
CA ILE A 12 19.63 -9.00 -6.84
C ILE A 12 18.48 -8.00 -7.07
N ARG A 13 18.70 -6.95 -7.85
CA ARG A 13 17.63 -5.97 -8.17
C ARG A 13 16.55 -6.59 -9.04
N ASP A 14 16.95 -7.36 -10.06
CA ASP A 14 16.02 -7.99 -10.99
C ASP A 14 15.23 -9.15 -10.37
N SER A 15 15.77 -9.77 -9.30
CA SER A 15 15.12 -10.89 -8.61
C SER A 15 14.37 -10.49 -7.34
N LEU A 16 14.48 -9.24 -6.87
CA LEU A 16 13.78 -8.78 -5.69
C LEU A 16 12.29 -8.62 -6.00
N ARG A 17 11.48 -9.55 -5.51
CA ARG A 17 10.02 -9.50 -5.57
C ARG A 17 9.47 -9.13 -4.21
N THR A 18 8.56 -8.16 -4.17
CA THR A 18 7.96 -7.64 -2.93
C THR A 18 6.55 -8.17 -2.69
N ASP A 19 6.06 -9.02 -3.57
CA ASP A 19 4.74 -9.65 -3.54
C ASP A 19 4.70 -10.95 -2.71
N SER A 20 5.85 -11.59 -2.47
CA SER A 20 5.91 -12.80 -1.67
C SER A 20 5.75 -12.51 -0.18
N THR A 21 4.86 -13.26 0.46
CA THR A 21 4.68 -13.30 1.92
C THR A 21 5.31 -14.53 2.57
N ARG A 22 5.93 -15.39 1.77
CA ARG A 22 6.58 -16.61 2.23
C ARG A 22 7.81 -16.30 3.06
N ILE A 23 8.06 -17.07 4.09
CA ILE A 23 9.26 -17.00 4.93
C ILE A 23 9.80 -18.42 5.10
N SER A 24 11.11 -18.58 5.01
CA SER A 24 11.77 -19.86 5.23
C SER A 24 11.54 -20.38 6.65
N GLU A 25 11.51 -21.69 6.81
CA GLU A 25 11.37 -22.33 8.13
C GLU A 25 12.49 -21.93 9.09
N GLU A 26 13.71 -21.79 8.59
CA GLU A 26 14.86 -21.32 9.37
C GLU A 26 14.61 -19.93 9.96
N ALA A 27 14.16 -18.97 9.12
CA ALA A 27 13.86 -17.61 9.57
C ALA A 27 12.64 -17.56 10.50
N GLN A 28 11.65 -18.43 10.27
CA GLN A 28 10.48 -18.56 11.14
C GLN A 28 10.89 -19.06 12.54
N ASN A 29 11.73 -20.08 12.60
CA ASN A 29 12.21 -20.65 13.85
C ASN A 29 13.10 -19.65 14.62
N ALA A 30 14.03 -19.00 13.93
CA ALA A 30 14.87 -17.96 14.52
C ALA A 30 14.05 -16.79 15.08
N ALA A 31 13.02 -16.35 14.37
CA ALA A 31 12.12 -15.30 14.83
C ALA A 31 11.32 -15.72 16.06
N THR A 32 10.82 -16.95 16.05
CA THR A 32 10.06 -17.52 17.15
C THR A 32 10.91 -17.60 18.43
N GLU A 33 12.13 -18.11 18.31
CA GLU A 33 13.07 -18.23 19.43
C GLU A 33 13.45 -16.83 19.97
N TYR A 34 13.75 -15.88 19.08
CA TYR A 34 14.07 -14.51 19.46
C TYR A 34 12.91 -13.84 20.21
N ILE A 35 11.68 -13.96 19.70
CA ILE A 35 10.49 -13.35 20.30
C ILE A 35 10.24 -13.95 21.69
N SER A 36 10.26 -15.29 21.81
CA SER A 36 10.09 -15.96 23.10
C SER A 36 11.13 -15.54 24.13
N ALA A 37 12.39 -15.44 23.72
CA ALA A 37 13.50 -15.06 24.61
C ALA A 37 13.48 -13.57 25.02
N THR A 38 12.98 -12.68 24.14
CA THR A 38 13.06 -11.23 24.36
C THR A 38 11.80 -10.64 24.96
N PHE A 39 10.62 -11.12 24.53
CA PHE A 39 9.31 -10.55 24.88
C PHE A 39 8.46 -11.49 25.75
N GLY A 40 8.68 -12.80 25.68
CA GLY A 40 7.93 -13.82 26.39
C GLY A 40 7.14 -14.75 25.44
N GLU A 41 6.77 -15.91 25.94
CA GLU A 41 6.05 -16.94 25.17
C GLU A 41 4.68 -16.48 24.68
N GLU A 42 4.01 -15.60 25.42
CA GLU A 42 2.71 -15.04 25.09
C GLU A 42 2.73 -14.15 23.84
N TYR A 43 3.90 -13.59 23.49
CA TYR A 43 4.07 -12.75 22.29
C TYR A 43 4.29 -13.55 21.00
N LYS A 44 4.60 -14.81 21.12
CA LYS A 44 4.83 -15.70 19.98
C LYS A 44 3.53 -15.95 19.23
N ALA A 45 3.50 -15.67 17.93
CA ALA A 45 2.34 -16.00 17.12
C ALA A 45 2.09 -17.52 17.14
N VAL A 46 0.89 -17.92 17.54
CA VAL A 46 0.44 -19.29 17.33
C VAL A 46 0.33 -19.47 15.82
N SER A 47 1.10 -20.41 15.28
CA SER A 47 1.22 -20.68 13.84
C SER A 47 -0.12 -21.19 13.29
N GLU A 48 -1.06 -20.29 13.09
CA GLU A 48 -2.08 -20.49 12.06
C GLU A 48 -1.48 -19.94 10.77
N ALA A 49 -0.87 -20.81 9.99
CA ALA A 49 -0.60 -20.55 8.60
C ALA A 49 -1.94 -20.19 7.93
N LYS A 50 -2.24 -18.88 7.84
CA LYS A 50 -3.28 -18.45 6.89
C LYS A 50 -2.82 -18.97 5.55
N LYS A 51 -3.47 -20.05 5.09
CA LYS A 51 -3.37 -20.48 3.71
C LYS A 51 -3.91 -19.33 2.87
N THR A 52 -3.04 -18.42 2.49
CA THR A 52 -3.35 -17.48 1.44
C THR A 52 -3.55 -18.30 0.19
N ASN A 53 -4.79 -18.41 -0.25
CA ASN A 53 -5.17 -18.99 -1.55
C ASN A 53 -4.71 -18.06 -2.67
N SER A 54 -3.43 -17.81 -2.79
CA SER A 54 -2.88 -17.14 -3.96
C SER A 54 -2.10 -18.15 -4.78
N ASN A 55 -2.79 -18.76 -5.74
CA ASN A 55 -2.20 -19.57 -6.82
C ASN A 55 -1.30 -18.74 -7.76
N LYS A 56 -0.86 -17.55 -7.36
CA LYS A 56 -0.11 -16.58 -8.20
C LYS A 56 1.23 -16.16 -7.63
N ILE A 57 1.66 -16.76 -6.52
CA ILE A 57 2.97 -16.41 -5.94
C ILE A 57 4.02 -17.29 -6.62
N GLN A 58 4.96 -16.68 -7.30
CA GLN A 58 6.19 -17.38 -7.71
C GLN A 58 6.86 -17.92 -6.44
N ASP A 59 6.83 -19.23 -6.28
CA ASP A 59 7.26 -19.95 -5.07
C ASP A 59 8.76 -19.81 -4.77
N ALA A 60 9.51 -19.23 -5.72
CA ALA A 60 10.95 -19.03 -5.64
C ALA A 60 11.37 -17.84 -4.77
N HIS A 61 10.47 -16.89 -4.45
CA HIS A 61 10.80 -15.67 -3.72
C HIS A 61 10.38 -15.75 -2.26
N GLU A 62 11.12 -15.07 -1.40
CA GLU A 62 10.87 -14.93 0.02
C GLU A 62 10.51 -13.47 0.35
N ALA A 63 9.68 -13.26 1.37
CA ALA A 63 9.35 -11.92 1.87
C ALA A 63 10.59 -11.16 2.32
N ILE A 64 10.57 -9.84 2.18
CA ILE A 64 11.66 -8.98 2.65
C ILE A 64 11.76 -9.10 4.17
N ARG A 65 12.92 -9.48 4.67
CA ARG A 65 13.20 -9.65 6.09
C ARG A 65 14.67 -9.34 6.42
N PRO A 66 15.03 -9.10 7.69
CA PRO A 66 16.42 -9.08 8.07
C PRO A 66 17.06 -10.46 7.86
N SER A 67 18.32 -10.49 7.45
CA SER A 67 19.08 -11.74 7.29
C SER A 67 19.28 -12.47 8.63
N ASP A 68 19.33 -11.71 9.72
CA ASP A 68 19.49 -12.21 11.09
C ASP A 68 18.69 -11.29 12.03
N ILE A 69 17.65 -11.84 12.66
CA ILE A 69 16.77 -11.11 13.56
C ILE A 69 17.48 -10.59 14.82
N THR A 70 18.56 -11.23 15.23
CA THR A 70 19.33 -10.84 16.42
C THR A 70 20.12 -9.54 16.22
N ARG A 71 20.28 -9.10 14.96
CA ARG A 71 20.82 -7.81 14.58
C ARG A 71 19.74 -6.73 14.71
N THR A 72 19.43 -6.38 15.95
CA THR A 72 18.43 -5.34 16.22
C THR A 72 18.83 -4.00 15.62
N PRO A 73 17.88 -3.09 15.32
CA PRO A 73 18.19 -1.75 14.82
C PRO A 73 19.22 -1.02 15.69
N ALA A 74 19.13 -1.16 17.01
CA ALA A 74 20.08 -0.54 17.93
C ALA A 74 21.53 -1.01 17.71
N LYS A 75 21.74 -2.31 17.43
CA LYS A 75 23.08 -2.89 17.22
C LYS A 75 23.73 -2.47 15.90
N VAL A 76 22.94 -2.18 14.87
CA VAL A 76 23.45 -1.87 13.52
C VAL A 76 23.49 -0.38 13.21
N LYS A 77 22.99 0.46 14.12
CA LYS A 77 22.82 1.91 13.92
C LYS A 77 24.09 2.59 13.45
N ASP A 78 25.22 2.32 14.11
CA ASP A 78 26.49 2.99 13.85
C ASP A 78 27.18 2.49 12.55
N SER A 79 26.69 1.38 11.99
CA SER A 79 27.21 0.78 10.76
C SER A 79 26.43 1.17 9.50
N LEU A 80 25.35 1.96 9.64
CA LEU A 80 24.43 2.31 8.56
C LEU A 80 24.34 3.83 8.39
N SER A 81 24.14 4.28 7.15
CA SER A 81 23.73 5.66 6.90
C SER A 81 22.31 5.90 7.47
N ARG A 82 21.93 7.18 7.61
CA ARG A 82 20.61 7.56 8.16
C ARG A 82 19.45 6.89 7.42
N ASP A 83 19.48 6.89 6.09
CA ASP A 83 18.39 6.34 5.27
C ASP A 83 18.39 4.81 5.29
N GLN A 84 19.59 4.19 5.25
CA GLN A 84 19.72 2.74 5.43
C GLN A 84 19.22 2.30 6.79
N PHE A 85 19.53 3.05 7.86
CA PHE A 85 19.05 2.74 9.20
C PHE A 85 17.51 2.80 9.28
N ARG A 86 16.90 3.85 8.74
CA ARG A 86 15.43 3.99 8.74
C ARG A 86 14.74 2.85 7.99
N LEU A 87 15.26 2.49 6.82
CA LEU A 87 14.74 1.37 6.05
C LEU A 87 14.93 0.03 6.78
N TYR A 88 16.13 -0.21 7.33
CA TYR A 88 16.41 -1.42 8.10
C TYR A 88 15.49 -1.54 9.31
N GLN A 89 15.31 -0.46 10.06
CA GLN A 89 14.42 -0.42 11.22
C GLN A 89 12.99 -0.75 10.83
N LEU A 90 12.49 -0.20 9.72
CA LEU A 90 11.15 -0.50 9.21
C LEU A 90 11.00 -1.99 8.86
N ILE A 91 11.95 -2.54 8.12
CA ILE A 91 11.96 -3.96 7.74
C ILE A 91 12.00 -4.87 8.98
N TRP A 92 12.92 -4.58 9.90
CA TRP A 92 13.08 -5.36 11.12
C TRP A 92 11.82 -5.32 11.99
N ASN A 93 11.28 -4.14 12.23
CA ASN A 93 10.06 -3.96 13.04
C ASN A 93 8.88 -4.70 12.41
N ARG A 94 8.63 -4.53 11.11
CA ARG A 94 7.52 -5.19 10.43
C ARG A 94 7.67 -6.69 10.38
N PHE A 95 8.86 -7.20 10.10
CA PHE A 95 9.13 -8.62 10.12
C PHE A 95 8.87 -9.21 11.51
N THR A 96 9.45 -8.63 12.57
CA THR A 96 9.28 -9.09 13.94
C THR A 96 7.81 -9.04 14.35
N ALA A 97 7.12 -7.93 14.12
CA ALA A 97 5.69 -7.76 14.40
C ALA A 97 4.82 -8.81 13.69
N SER A 98 5.17 -9.15 12.44
CA SER A 98 4.42 -10.18 11.67
C SER A 98 4.53 -11.59 12.24
N ARG A 99 5.48 -11.84 13.14
CA ARG A 99 5.71 -13.12 13.84
C ARG A 99 5.23 -13.09 15.28
N MET A 100 4.66 -11.96 15.73
CA MET A 100 4.09 -11.79 17.07
C MET A 100 2.58 -11.99 17.09
N ASN A 101 2.06 -12.31 18.27
CA ASN A 101 0.61 -12.38 18.49
C ASN A 101 -0.06 -11.03 18.26
N SER A 102 -1.31 -11.06 17.85
CA SER A 102 -2.15 -9.88 17.69
C SER A 102 -2.38 -9.17 19.01
N ALA A 103 -2.48 -7.85 18.99
CA ALA A 103 -2.94 -7.07 20.12
C ALA A 103 -4.40 -7.44 20.48
N LYS A 104 -4.72 -7.42 21.78
CA LYS A 104 -6.07 -7.69 22.29
C LYS A 104 -6.65 -6.43 22.89
N TYR A 105 -7.85 -6.12 22.48
CA TYR A 105 -8.59 -4.95 22.95
C TYR A 105 -9.83 -5.42 23.73
N GLU A 106 -10.10 -4.76 24.84
CA GLU A 106 -11.39 -4.80 25.53
C GLU A 106 -12.19 -3.58 25.13
N THR A 107 -13.33 -3.79 24.47
CA THR A 107 -14.19 -2.70 24.00
C THR A 107 -15.47 -2.67 24.83
N THR A 108 -15.67 -1.56 25.54
CA THR A 108 -16.90 -1.28 26.25
C THR A 108 -17.82 -0.42 25.37
N SER A 109 -19.00 -0.94 25.06
CA SER A 109 -20.03 -0.24 24.29
C SER A 109 -21.22 0.04 25.18
N VAL A 110 -21.53 1.34 25.36
CA VAL A 110 -22.64 1.82 26.20
C VAL A 110 -23.73 2.37 25.30
N LYS A 111 -24.97 1.92 25.52
CA LYS A 111 -26.16 2.40 24.84
C LYS A 111 -27.01 3.18 25.85
N ILE A 112 -27.19 4.47 25.62
CA ILE A 112 -27.93 5.38 26.50
C ILE A 112 -29.28 5.66 25.85
N GLY A 113 -30.36 5.41 26.56
CA GLY A 113 -31.72 5.71 26.13
C GLY A 113 -32.19 7.06 26.68
N ALA A 114 -32.75 7.92 25.83
CA ALA A 114 -33.38 9.18 26.21
C ALA A 114 -34.73 9.32 25.48
N GLY A 115 -35.78 8.79 26.07
CA GLY A 115 -37.08 8.68 25.41
C GLY A 115 -37.02 7.77 24.18
N THR A 116 -37.33 8.32 23.02
CA THR A 116 -37.27 7.59 21.72
C THR A 116 -35.86 7.57 21.11
N TYR A 117 -34.93 8.41 21.61
CA TYR A 117 -33.57 8.53 21.09
C TYR A 117 -32.61 7.53 21.72
N ARG A 118 -31.56 7.21 20.99
CA ARG A 118 -30.49 6.32 21.44
C ARG A 118 -29.14 6.97 21.16
N PHE A 119 -28.30 7.07 22.16
CA PHE A 119 -26.92 7.50 22.04
C PHE A 119 -26.02 6.27 22.22
N ASN A 120 -25.01 6.14 21.40
CA ASN A 120 -24.03 5.09 21.47
C ASN A 120 -22.65 5.70 21.71
N VAL A 121 -21.94 5.16 22.69
CA VAL A 121 -20.56 5.51 22.96
C VAL A 121 -19.77 4.25 23.18
N SER A 122 -18.57 4.17 22.63
CA SER A 122 -17.67 3.05 22.82
C SER A 122 -16.27 3.53 23.16
N ALA A 123 -15.59 2.77 24.01
CA ALA A 123 -14.20 2.96 24.33
C ALA A 123 -13.48 1.60 24.31
N SER A 124 -12.28 1.59 23.77
CA SER A 124 -11.43 0.40 23.70
C SER A 124 -10.19 0.62 24.56
N LYS A 125 -9.81 -0.43 25.29
CA LYS A 125 -8.57 -0.49 26.06
C LYS A 125 -7.71 -1.61 25.50
N VAL A 126 -6.40 -1.37 25.35
CA VAL A 126 -5.44 -2.44 25.09
C VAL A 126 -5.27 -3.27 26.35
N VAL A 127 -5.57 -4.56 26.26
CA VAL A 127 -5.38 -5.54 27.34
C VAL A 127 -4.07 -6.29 27.17
N PHE A 128 -3.69 -6.52 25.92
CA PHE A 128 -2.44 -7.14 25.53
C PHE A 128 -1.94 -6.45 24.27
N ASP A 129 -0.74 -5.92 24.31
CA ASP A 129 -0.18 -5.09 23.25
C ASP A 129 0.35 -5.92 22.05
N GLY A 130 0.75 -7.18 22.28
CA GLY A 130 1.17 -8.08 21.21
C GLY A 130 2.23 -7.44 20.28
N PHE A 131 2.00 -7.46 18.97
CA PHE A 131 2.92 -6.91 17.97
C PHE A 131 3.18 -5.40 18.13
N MET A 132 2.29 -4.68 18.82
CA MET A 132 2.44 -3.23 19.02
C MET A 132 3.65 -2.85 19.88
N MET A 133 4.20 -3.80 20.65
CA MET A 133 5.48 -3.62 21.35
C MET A 133 6.63 -3.26 20.41
N VAL A 134 6.58 -3.70 19.16
CA VAL A 134 7.67 -3.52 18.18
C VAL A 134 7.27 -2.57 17.07
N TYR A 135 6.00 -2.60 16.68
CA TYR A 135 5.51 -1.83 15.55
C TYR A 135 4.12 -1.24 15.84
N MET A 136 4.07 0.08 15.91
CA MET A 136 2.81 0.84 15.96
C MET A 136 2.66 1.64 14.68
N SER A 137 1.48 1.65 14.11
CA SER A 137 1.12 2.57 13.01
C SER A 137 0.56 3.87 13.57
N ASP A 138 0.58 4.95 12.77
CA ASP A 138 0.00 6.25 13.15
C ASP A 138 -1.51 6.15 13.47
N ASP A 139 -2.18 5.11 12.97
CA ASP A 139 -3.60 4.85 13.25
C ASP A 139 -3.82 4.18 14.61
N ASP A 140 -2.84 3.47 15.13
CA ASP A 140 -2.93 2.79 16.43
C ASP A 140 -2.83 3.77 17.61
N GLU A 141 -2.21 4.96 17.40
CA GLU A 141 -2.14 6.01 18.43
C GLU A 141 -3.48 6.69 18.74
N LYS A 142 -4.48 6.58 17.85
CA LYS A 142 -5.79 7.22 18.02
C LYS A 142 -6.68 6.56 19.07
N GLY A 143 -6.30 5.39 19.56
CA GLY A 143 -6.99 4.64 20.62
C GLY A 143 -6.76 5.16 22.03
N LYS A 144 -6.61 6.49 22.25
CA LYS A 144 -6.45 7.05 23.59
C LYS A 144 -7.64 6.67 24.49
N GLU A 145 -7.32 6.03 25.59
CA GLU A 145 -8.26 5.54 26.59
C GLU A 145 -9.29 6.58 26.99
N ASN A 146 -10.55 6.32 26.72
CA ASN A 146 -11.65 7.04 27.36
C ASN A 146 -11.98 6.33 28.69
N VAL A 147 -11.24 6.69 29.75
CA VAL A 147 -11.28 6.08 31.08
C VAL A 147 -12.66 6.17 31.74
N LEU A 148 -13.48 7.13 31.31
CA LEU A 148 -14.77 7.45 31.91
C LEU A 148 -15.85 6.38 31.75
N LEU A 149 -15.75 5.47 30.77
CA LEU A 149 -16.80 4.49 30.52
C LEU A 149 -16.72 3.24 31.41
N ARG A 150 -15.71 3.13 32.27
CA ARG A 150 -15.48 1.93 33.11
C ARG A 150 -16.41 1.79 34.30
N SER A 151 -17.06 2.88 34.71
CA SER A 151 -17.84 2.94 35.95
C SER A 151 -19.34 3.07 35.72
N ILE A 152 -19.82 2.84 34.51
CA ILE A 152 -21.25 2.92 34.18
C ILE A 152 -21.85 1.53 34.28
N ASP A 153 -22.63 1.29 35.34
CA ASP A 153 -23.39 0.06 35.49
C ASP A 153 -24.65 0.07 34.62
N LYS A 154 -25.14 -1.15 34.32
CA LYS A 154 -26.40 -1.31 33.61
C LYS A 154 -27.53 -0.64 34.42
N ASP A 155 -28.39 0.07 33.72
CA ASP A 155 -29.54 0.79 34.27
C ASP A 155 -29.18 2.02 35.13
N THR A 156 -27.94 2.51 35.08
CA THR A 156 -27.52 3.78 35.69
C THR A 156 -28.27 4.93 35.04
N THR A 157 -28.90 5.78 35.87
CA THR A 157 -29.52 7.02 35.39
C THR A 157 -28.47 8.11 35.24
N LEU A 158 -28.32 8.63 34.03
CA LEU A 158 -27.41 9.72 33.70
C LEU A 158 -28.15 11.06 33.77
N VAL A 159 -27.46 12.08 34.26
CA VAL A 159 -27.97 13.47 34.30
C VAL A 159 -27.42 14.20 33.10
N TRP A 160 -28.31 14.89 32.40
CA TRP A 160 -27.95 15.76 31.28
C TRP A 160 -27.21 17.02 31.78
N GLU A 161 -26.02 17.29 31.23
CA GLU A 161 -25.24 18.48 31.57
C GLU A 161 -25.29 19.53 30.44
N SER A 162 -24.92 19.12 29.25
CA SER A 162 -24.84 20.00 28.08
C SER A 162 -25.00 19.23 26.77
N PHE A 163 -25.36 19.93 25.72
CA PHE A 163 -25.46 19.40 24.37
C PHE A 163 -24.65 20.27 23.41
N ASP A 164 -23.80 19.65 22.63
CA ASP A 164 -22.99 20.29 21.59
C ASP A 164 -23.42 19.74 20.23
N GLU A 165 -24.19 20.53 19.51
CA GLU A 165 -24.69 20.14 18.19
C GLU A 165 -23.63 20.43 17.13
N LYS A 166 -23.19 19.38 16.45
CA LYS A 166 -22.25 19.50 15.33
C LYS A 166 -22.83 18.83 14.10
N GLN A 167 -22.97 19.61 13.04
CA GLN A 167 -23.31 19.06 11.74
C GLN A 167 -22.05 18.43 11.12
N HIS A 168 -22.17 17.18 10.70
CA HIS A 168 -21.13 16.45 9.98
C HIS A 168 -21.61 16.11 8.59
N PHE A 169 -20.69 16.20 7.63
CA PHE A 169 -20.93 15.81 6.25
C PHE A 169 -20.04 14.61 5.91
N THR A 170 -20.56 13.73 5.05
CA THR A 170 -19.73 12.70 4.45
C THR A 170 -18.64 13.34 3.61
N GLN A 171 -17.43 12.82 3.73
CA GLN A 171 -16.29 13.29 2.95
C GLN A 171 -16.19 12.49 1.64
N PRO A 172 -15.75 13.13 0.55
CA PRO A 172 -15.43 12.40 -0.68
C PRO A 172 -14.29 11.42 -0.44
N PRO A 173 -14.08 10.43 -1.34
CA PRO A 173 -12.89 9.60 -1.30
C PRO A 173 -11.62 10.46 -1.24
N ALA A 174 -10.65 10.03 -0.45
CA ALA A 174 -9.37 10.73 -0.34
C ALA A 174 -8.59 10.62 -1.66
N HIS A 175 -7.80 11.64 -1.99
CA HIS A 175 -6.83 11.55 -3.08
C HIS A 175 -5.84 10.42 -2.84
N TYR A 176 -5.38 9.80 -3.92
CA TYR A 176 -4.35 8.78 -3.83
C TYR A 176 -3.05 9.36 -3.29
N THR A 177 -2.41 8.59 -2.43
CA THR A 177 -0.98 8.70 -2.15
C THR A 177 -0.24 7.67 -3.01
N GLU A 178 1.09 7.79 -3.13
CA GLU A 178 1.87 6.75 -3.85
C GLU A 178 1.59 5.34 -3.29
N ALA A 179 1.50 5.21 -1.97
CA ALA A 179 1.23 3.92 -1.32
C ALA A 179 -0.20 3.39 -1.60
N SER A 180 -1.22 4.25 -1.52
CA SER A 180 -2.60 3.83 -1.80
C SER A 180 -2.82 3.56 -3.28
N LEU A 181 -2.11 4.26 -4.19
CA LEU A 181 -2.15 3.97 -5.62
C LEU A 181 -1.54 2.59 -5.92
N VAL A 182 -0.36 2.28 -5.35
CA VAL A 182 0.24 0.95 -5.49
C VAL A 182 -0.70 -0.14 -4.99
N LYS A 183 -1.31 0.06 -3.82
CA LYS A 183 -2.27 -0.89 -3.27
C LYS A 183 -3.47 -1.12 -4.21
N THR A 184 -4.03 -0.07 -4.78
CA THR A 184 -5.15 -0.17 -5.73
C THR A 184 -4.73 -0.88 -7.02
N LEU A 185 -3.54 -0.59 -7.57
CA LEU A 185 -3.00 -1.28 -8.74
C LEU A 185 -2.83 -2.78 -8.47
N GLU A 186 -2.32 -3.13 -7.28
CA GLU A 186 -2.17 -4.52 -6.85
C GLU A 186 -3.52 -5.22 -6.71
N GLU A 187 -4.51 -4.58 -6.07
CA GLU A 187 -5.87 -5.11 -5.89
C GLU A 187 -6.59 -5.34 -7.23
N LEU A 188 -6.36 -4.47 -8.21
CA LEU A 188 -6.89 -4.59 -9.56
C LEU A 188 -6.10 -5.56 -10.46
N GLY A 189 -4.91 -6.00 -10.02
CA GLY A 189 -4.03 -6.86 -10.82
C GLY A 189 -3.31 -6.12 -11.96
N ILE A 190 -3.20 -4.80 -11.86
CA ILE A 190 -2.56 -3.92 -12.86
C ILE A 190 -1.08 -3.76 -12.53
N GLY A 191 -0.20 -4.25 -13.40
CA GLY A 191 1.24 -4.19 -13.20
C GLY A 191 1.76 -5.25 -12.24
N ARG A 192 3.02 -5.11 -11.88
CA ARG A 192 3.77 -6.02 -10.99
C ARG A 192 4.66 -5.18 -10.06
N PRO A 193 5.20 -5.74 -8.98
CA PRO A 193 6.07 -5.03 -8.04
C PRO A 193 7.22 -4.25 -8.71
N SER A 194 7.76 -4.79 -9.80
CA SER A 194 8.83 -4.15 -10.57
C SER A 194 8.38 -2.93 -11.38
N THR A 195 7.09 -2.78 -11.66
CA THR A 195 6.55 -1.71 -12.51
C THR A 195 5.85 -0.60 -11.74
N TYR A 196 5.40 -0.81 -10.51
CA TYR A 196 4.65 0.20 -9.74
C TYR A 196 5.43 1.51 -9.56
N ALA A 197 6.64 1.42 -8.99
CA ALA A 197 7.46 2.61 -8.75
C ALA A 197 7.88 3.33 -10.05
N PRO A 198 8.36 2.64 -11.10
CA PRO A 198 8.62 3.27 -12.40
C PRO A 198 7.42 3.97 -13.01
N THR A 199 6.22 3.39 -12.93
CA THR A 199 4.99 4.00 -13.44
C THR A 199 4.68 5.29 -12.71
N ILE A 200 4.70 5.30 -11.37
CA ILE A 200 4.46 6.51 -10.57
C ILE A 200 5.52 7.59 -10.88
N THR A 201 6.79 7.20 -10.96
CA THR A 201 7.87 8.13 -11.32
C THR A 201 7.62 8.73 -12.70
N THR A 202 7.16 7.94 -13.67
CA THR A 202 6.91 8.41 -15.03
C THR A 202 5.76 9.41 -15.11
N ILE A 203 4.63 9.17 -14.46
CA ILE A 203 3.48 10.09 -14.47
C ILE A 203 3.81 11.41 -13.77
N LEU A 204 4.63 11.38 -12.72
CA LEU A 204 5.14 12.59 -12.04
C LEU A 204 6.15 13.36 -12.94
N ALA A 205 7.11 12.66 -13.56
CA ALA A 205 8.13 13.26 -14.42
C ALA A 205 7.51 13.90 -15.67
N ARG A 206 6.46 13.30 -16.23
CA ARG A 206 5.69 13.83 -17.34
C ARG A 206 4.70 14.93 -16.95
N ARG A 207 4.59 15.24 -15.67
CA ARG A 207 3.67 16.24 -15.12
C ARG A 207 2.19 15.94 -15.41
N TYR A 208 1.83 14.68 -15.60
CA TYR A 208 0.41 14.28 -15.67
C TYR A 208 -0.23 14.34 -14.30
N VAL A 209 0.59 14.17 -13.27
CA VAL A 209 0.21 14.22 -11.86
C VAL A 209 1.24 15.05 -11.10
N VAL A 210 0.80 15.81 -10.11
CA VAL A 210 1.66 16.51 -9.14
C VAL A 210 1.45 15.92 -7.75
N LYS A 211 2.49 15.99 -6.93
CA LYS A 211 2.46 15.50 -5.55
C LYS A 211 2.51 16.67 -4.58
N GLU A 212 1.45 16.83 -3.79
CA GLU A 212 1.35 17.83 -2.75
C GLU A 212 1.04 17.16 -1.41
N ASN A 213 1.83 17.42 -0.38
CA ASN A 213 1.63 16.88 0.97
C ASN A 213 1.35 15.37 1.03
N LYS A 214 2.04 14.55 0.22
CA LYS A 214 1.86 13.10 0.01
C LYS A 214 0.71 12.70 -0.92
N ASN A 215 -0.24 13.57 -1.22
CA ASN A 215 -1.35 13.29 -2.13
C ASN A 215 -0.96 13.54 -3.58
N LEU A 216 -1.58 12.79 -4.47
CA LEU A 216 -1.42 12.91 -5.91
C LEU A 216 -2.62 13.64 -6.49
N TYR A 217 -2.38 14.64 -7.30
CA TYR A 217 -3.39 15.44 -8.00
C TYR A 217 -3.15 15.39 -9.49
N VAL A 218 -4.20 15.16 -10.25
CA VAL A 218 -4.13 15.19 -11.72
C VAL A 218 -3.97 16.66 -12.14
N THR A 219 -3.12 16.91 -13.14
CA THR A 219 -2.95 18.25 -13.75
C THR A 219 -3.87 18.40 -14.95
N GLU A 220 -4.06 19.63 -15.42
CA GLU A 220 -4.78 19.90 -16.67
C GLU A 220 -4.20 19.10 -17.86
N LEU A 221 -2.86 19.06 -17.97
CA LEU A 221 -2.18 18.22 -18.95
C LEU A 221 -2.53 16.75 -18.78
N GLY A 222 -2.60 16.26 -17.54
CA GLY A 222 -2.96 14.87 -17.23
C GLY A 222 -4.38 14.54 -17.66
N GLU A 223 -5.34 15.45 -17.41
CA GLU A 223 -6.73 15.29 -17.83
C GLU A 223 -6.85 15.24 -19.35
N VAL A 224 -6.27 16.21 -20.05
CA VAL A 224 -6.27 16.26 -21.52
C VAL A 224 -5.69 14.99 -22.13
N VAL A 225 -4.53 14.53 -21.63
CA VAL A 225 -3.89 13.30 -22.14
C VAL A 225 -4.76 12.06 -21.83
N ASN A 226 -5.35 11.97 -20.64
CA ASN A 226 -6.21 10.87 -20.28
C ASN A 226 -7.45 10.80 -21.18
N ASP A 227 -8.10 11.93 -21.43
CA ASP A 227 -9.32 11.99 -22.24
C ASP A 227 -9.03 11.65 -23.69
N MET A 228 -7.94 12.20 -24.25
CA MET A 228 -7.48 11.89 -25.59
C MET A 228 -7.14 10.40 -25.74
N MET A 229 -6.47 9.81 -24.76
CA MET A 229 -6.12 8.38 -24.78
C MET A 229 -7.37 7.48 -24.64
N LYS A 230 -8.35 7.86 -23.83
CA LYS A 230 -9.62 7.13 -23.72
C LYS A 230 -10.46 7.21 -24.99
N GLU A 231 -10.43 8.34 -25.68
CA GLU A 231 -11.13 8.52 -26.94
C GLU A 231 -10.48 7.70 -28.06
N ALA A 232 -9.16 7.77 -28.19
CA ALA A 232 -8.42 7.09 -29.24
C ALA A 232 -8.29 5.57 -29.03
N PHE A 233 -8.16 5.13 -27.78
CA PHE A 233 -7.83 3.75 -27.41
C PHE A 233 -8.76 3.19 -26.32
N PRO A 234 -10.08 3.23 -26.46
CA PRO A 234 -11.02 2.87 -25.40
C PRO A 234 -10.90 1.41 -24.95
N SER A 235 -10.48 0.51 -25.83
CA SER A 235 -10.29 -0.92 -25.51
C SER A 235 -8.97 -1.22 -24.79
N ILE A 236 -7.99 -0.31 -24.85
CA ILE A 236 -6.65 -0.48 -24.27
C ILE A 236 -6.53 0.32 -22.97
N VAL A 237 -7.12 1.53 -22.94
CA VAL A 237 -7.14 2.39 -21.75
C VAL A 237 -8.30 1.98 -20.84
N ASP A 238 -8.19 0.77 -20.33
CA ASP A 238 -9.14 0.09 -19.47
C ASP A 238 -8.38 -0.72 -18.43
N ASP A 239 -8.83 -0.70 -17.19
CA ASP A 239 -8.19 -1.41 -16.08
C ASP A 239 -8.29 -2.93 -16.23
N HIS A 240 -9.41 -3.43 -16.78
CA HIS A 240 -9.57 -4.86 -17.05
C HIS A 240 -8.65 -5.34 -18.18
N PHE A 241 -8.43 -4.51 -19.21
CA PHE A 241 -7.51 -4.87 -20.29
C PHE A 241 -6.10 -5.12 -19.75
N THR A 242 -5.57 -4.19 -18.96
CA THR A 242 -4.21 -4.32 -18.40
C THR A 242 -4.10 -5.54 -17.48
N ALA A 243 -5.09 -5.75 -16.60
CA ALA A 243 -5.12 -6.90 -15.69
C ALA A 243 -5.21 -8.24 -16.46
N ASN A 244 -5.99 -8.30 -17.54
CA ASN A 244 -6.10 -9.47 -18.39
C ASN A 244 -4.78 -9.76 -19.14
N MET A 245 -4.12 -8.71 -19.64
CA MET A 245 -2.83 -8.85 -20.33
C MET A 245 -1.76 -9.40 -19.36
N GLU A 246 -1.70 -8.90 -18.14
CA GLU A 246 -0.81 -9.41 -17.09
C GLU A 246 -1.09 -10.90 -16.80
N SER A 247 -2.36 -11.31 -16.76
CA SER A 247 -2.76 -12.70 -16.55
C SER A 247 -2.39 -13.59 -17.75
N LEU A 248 -2.43 -13.07 -18.98
CA LEU A 248 -1.97 -13.77 -20.17
C LEU A 248 -0.45 -13.95 -20.16
N LEU A 249 0.31 -12.95 -19.68
CA LEU A 249 1.77 -13.06 -19.53
C LEU A 249 2.13 -14.12 -18.49
N ASP A 250 1.42 -14.20 -17.37
CA ASP A 250 1.61 -15.30 -16.38
C ASP A 250 1.33 -16.67 -17.04
N SER A 251 0.27 -16.77 -17.85
CA SER A 251 -0.05 -18.01 -18.56
C SER A 251 0.99 -18.42 -19.62
N ILE A 252 1.69 -17.44 -20.19
CA ILE A 252 2.85 -17.71 -21.09
C ILE A 252 4.02 -18.25 -20.27
N GLU A 253 4.30 -17.67 -19.10
CA GLU A 253 5.35 -18.14 -18.19
C GLU A 253 5.11 -19.57 -17.75
N ASP A 254 3.86 -19.93 -17.45
CA ASP A 254 3.43 -21.30 -17.12
C ASP A 254 3.43 -22.27 -18.32
N GLY A 255 3.72 -21.79 -19.52
CA GLY A 255 3.73 -22.60 -20.74
C GLY A 255 2.35 -23.02 -21.25
N GLN A 256 1.27 -22.41 -20.72
CA GLN A 256 -0.11 -22.73 -21.10
C GLN A 256 -0.52 -22.04 -22.41
N VAL A 257 0.06 -20.89 -22.72
CA VAL A 257 -0.27 -20.06 -23.88
C VAL A 257 1.02 -19.70 -24.64
N ASN A 258 0.92 -19.70 -25.98
CA ASN A 258 2.04 -19.28 -26.83
C ASN A 258 2.05 -17.74 -26.94
N TRP A 259 3.16 -17.11 -26.63
CA TRP A 259 3.30 -15.65 -26.70
C TRP A 259 3.02 -15.07 -28.10
N LYS A 260 3.38 -15.81 -29.19
CA LYS A 260 3.09 -15.37 -30.56
C LYS A 260 1.60 -15.24 -30.82
N THR A 261 0.79 -16.13 -30.24
CA THR A 261 -0.67 -16.08 -30.36
C THR A 261 -1.22 -14.84 -29.66
N VAL A 262 -0.71 -14.50 -28.48
CA VAL A 262 -1.13 -13.29 -27.75
C VAL A 262 -0.81 -12.04 -28.55
N VAL A 263 0.41 -11.92 -29.08
CA VAL A 263 0.82 -10.78 -29.91
C VAL A 263 0.02 -10.71 -31.21
N ALA A 264 -0.20 -11.84 -31.89
CA ALA A 264 -0.95 -11.89 -33.14
C ALA A 264 -2.43 -11.49 -32.97
N ASN A 265 -3.00 -11.77 -31.81
CA ASN A 265 -4.39 -11.35 -31.50
C ASN A 265 -4.47 -9.87 -31.11
N PHE A 266 -3.46 -9.32 -30.47
CA PHE A 266 -3.46 -7.95 -29.99
C PHE A 266 -3.07 -6.92 -31.05
N TYR A 267 -2.06 -7.25 -31.86
CA TYR A 267 -1.43 -6.30 -32.78
C TYR A 267 -2.38 -5.70 -33.84
N PRO A 268 -3.28 -6.49 -34.50
CA PRO A 268 -4.17 -5.93 -35.50
C PRO A 268 -5.08 -4.82 -34.97
N ASP A 269 -5.66 -5.03 -33.78
CA ASP A 269 -6.56 -4.06 -33.15
C ASP A 269 -5.80 -2.78 -32.74
N LEU A 270 -4.56 -2.94 -32.25
CA LEU A 270 -3.69 -1.82 -31.93
C LEU A 270 -3.33 -1.02 -33.18
N ASP A 271 -2.92 -1.71 -34.28
CA ASP A 271 -2.53 -1.08 -35.54
C ASP A 271 -3.70 -0.29 -36.15
N GLU A 272 -4.90 -0.85 -36.14
CA GLU A 272 -6.11 -0.16 -36.58
C GLU A 272 -6.41 1.08 -35.73
N ALA A 273 -6.37 0.96 -34.41
CA ALA A 273 -6.61 2.07 -33.49
C ALA A 273 -5.56 3.20 -33.66
N VAL A 274 -4.29 2.86 -33.84
CA VAL A 274 -3.23 3.85 -34.11
C VAL A 274 -3.47 4.57 -35.44
N ASN A 275 -3.77 3.84 -36.51
CA ASN A 275 -4.03 4.41 -37.83
C ASN A 275 -5.29 5.32 -37.84
N GLN A 276 -6.28 5.02 -37.00
CA GLN A 276 -7.46 5.86 -36.84
C GLN A 276 -7.13 7.08 -36.00
N ALA A 277 -6.42 6.93 -34.89
CA ALA A 277 -6.01 8.04 -34.03
C ALA A 277 -5.15 9.08 -34.77
N GLU A 278 -4.22 8.64 -35.64
CA GLU A 278 -3.41 9.54 -36.47
C GLU A 278 -4.24 10.42 -37.44
N LYS A 279 -5.45 9.96 -37.80
CA LYS A 279 -6.32 10.70 -38.73
C LYS A 279 -7.33 11.60 -38.03
N GLU A 280 -7.78 11.18 -36.82
CA GLU A 280 -8.93 11.78 -36.15
C GLU A 280 -8.53 12.67 -34.96
N LEU A 281 -7.36 12.42 -34.34
CA LEU A 281 -6.94 13.22 -33.20
C LEU A 281 -6.53 14.64 -33.63
N GLU A 282 -7.23 15.62 -33.10
CA GLU A 282 -6.87 17.01 -33.24
C GLU A 282 -5.74 17.41 -32.28
N LYS A 283 -4.93 18.37 -32.71
CA LYS A 283 -3.87 18.93 -31.88
C LYS A 283 -4.47 19.79 -30.77
N VAL A 284 -4.47 19.30 -29.55
CA VAL A 284 -4.91 20.06 -28.38
C VAL A 284 -3.82 21.07 -27.97
N GLN A 285 -4.18 22.34 -27.83
CA GLN A 285 -3.32 23.37 -27.26
C GLN A 285 -3.83 23.72 -25.86
N ILE A 286 -3.02 23.44 -24.86
CA ILE A 286 -3.26 23.94 -23.51
C ILE A 286 -2.96 25.43 -23.54
N GLN A 287 -3.93 26.26 -23.14
CA GLN A 287 -3.72 27.70 -23.07
C GLN A 287 -2.87 28.02 -21.85
N ASP A 288 -1.83 28.84 -22.08
CA ASP A 288 -1.04 29.36 -20.97
C ASP A 288 -1.92 30.27 -20.08
N GLU A 289 -1.77 30.13 -18.77
CA GLU A 289 -2.41 31.06 -17.83
C GLU A 289 -1.87 32.48 -18.08
N VAL A 290 -2.77 33.41 -18.40
CA VAL A 290 -2.43 34.83 -18.51
C VAL A 290 -2.18 35.37 -17.11
N THR A 291 -0.94 35.65 -16.79
CA THR A 291 -0.56 36.24 -15.50
C THR A 291 -0.39 37.75 -15.65
N ASP A 292 -0.64 38.49 -14.57
CA ASP A 292 -0.38 39.96 -14.53
C ASP A 292 1.13 40.30 -14.41
N VAL A 293 1.98 39.27 -14.44
CA VAL A 293 3.45 39.41 -14.35
C VAL A 293 4.00 39.79 -15.69
N VAL A 294 4.45 41.03 -15.79
CA VAL A 294 5.10 41.56 -17.02
C VAL A 294 6.57 41.14 -17.04
N CYS A 295 7.01 40.57 -18.14
CA CYS A 295 8.43 40.28 -18.34
C CYS A 295 9.25 41.56 -18.37
N GLU A 296 10.27 41.67 -17.50
CA GLU A 296 11.14 42.85 -17.44
C GLU A 296 12.05 43.02 -18.69
N GLN A 297 12.14 42.01 -19.56
CA GLN A 297 13.04 42.02 -20.73
C GLN A 297 12.30 42.20 -22.05
N CYS A 298 11.00 42.03 -22.12
CA CYS A 298 10.18 42.25 -23.31
C CYS A 298 8.88 42.99 -23.00
#